data_d56b82db8974d89719a6dbb1c870d146
#
_entry.id   d56b82db8974d89719a6dbb1c870d146
#
_cell.length_a   1.000
_cell.length_b   1.000
_cell.length_c   1.000
_cell.angle_alpha   90.00
_cell.angle_beta   90.00
_cell.angle_gamma   90.00
#
_symmetry.space_group_name_H-M   'P 1'
#
loop_
_entity.id
_entity.type
_entity.pdbx_description
1 polymer ?
#
loop_
_entity_poly.entity_id
_entity_poly.type
_entity_poly.pdbx_seq_one_letter_code
_entity_poly.pdbx_strand_id
1 'polypeptide(L)'
;MKKLLTCCFVLAFASVLFAQTQTLSEPNPETVGADSAMMSLREVSVDKFEREGSWNVHMSPDNGVIAARLFKGNPAMKEPLPEDEGKEDLDTQVLGVRVDFFRRGINSFNIMAGRPMPVEGTVKTVSMWVCGRNQSHDMYLLIQDYFGRNYEVYMGNLGFSGWKKLTAVIMPSPDGEHGIVQSSAYYGDKPGFKILGFRVDCNPIQAKGSYYLYLDDLRAVTDLYDLENRDEDDMLDNW
;
A
#
# COMPACT_ATOMS: atom_id res chain seq x y z
N MET A 1 -17.39 57.57 -4.51
CA MET A 1 -18.21 56.37 -4.30
C MET A 1 -17.94 55.25 -5.30
N LYS A 2 -17.73 55.47 -6.59
CA LYS A 2 -17.43 54.41 -7.59
C LYS A 2 -16.12 53.64 -7.35
N LYS A 3 -15.07 54.30 -6.83
CA LYS A 3 -13.77 53.64 -6.54
C LYS A 3 -13.77 52.73 -5.30
N LEU A 4 -14.69 52.97 -4.34
CA LEU A 4 -14.81 52.16 -3.16
C LEU A 4 -15.54 50.82 -3.47
N LEU A 5 -16.49 50.87 -4.42
CA LEU A 5 -17.22 49.68 -4.84
C LEU A 5 -16.35 48.64 -5.58
N THR A 6 -15.36 49.15 -6.35
CA THR A 6 -14.42 48.30 -7.09
C THR A 6 -13.44 47.57 -6.17
N CYS A 7 -13.01 48.21 -5.08
CA CYS A 7 -12.13 47.59 -4.10
C CYS A 7 -12.82 46.46 -3.33
N CYS A 8 -14.12 46.61 -2.99
CA CYS A 8 -14.88 45.54 -2.32
C CYS A 8 -15.13 44.33 -3.20
N PHE A 9 -15.28 44.53 -4.53
CA PHE A 9 -15.46 43.42 -5.46
C PHE A 9 -14.18 42.61 -5.68
N VAL A 10 -13.00 43.23 -5.67
CA VAL A 10 -11.71 42.53 -5.79
C VAL A 10 -11.37 41.76 -4.52
N LEU A 11 -11.73 42.28 -3.34
CA LEU A 11 -11.57 41.54 -2.07
C LEU A 11 -12.53 40.35 -1.91
N ALA A 12 -13.74 40.43 -2.47
CA ALA A 12 -14.68 39.30 -2.45
C ALA A 12 -14.27 38.16 -3.41
N PHE A 13 -13.53 38.45 -4.49
CA PHE A 13 -13.02 37.42 -5.42
C PHE A 13 -11.76 36.73 -4.93
N ALA A 14 -10.97 37.37 -4.06
CA ALA A 14 -9.77 36.78 -3.48
C ALA A 14 -10.06 35.72 -2.39
N SER A 15 -11.27 35.71 -1.82
CA SER A 15 -11.66 34.74 -0.80
C SER A 15 -12.21 33.41 -1.34
N VAL A 16 -12.38 33.26 -2.65
CA VAL A 16 -12.91 32.03 -3.29
C VAL A 16 -11.81 31.11 -3.81
N LEU A 17 -10.54 31.50 -3.74
CA LEU A 17 -9.40 30.72 -4.24
C LEU A 17 -8.68 29.87 -3.18
N PHE A 18 -9.22 29.78 -1.95
CA PHE A 18 -8.87 28.66 -1.07
C PHE A 18 -9.76 27.48 -1.45
N ALA A 19 -9.57 26.95 -2.65
CA ALA A 19 -10.02 25.61 -2.97
C ALA A 19 -9.37 24.67 -1.93
N GLN A 20 -10.23 24.10 -1.10
CA GLN A 20 -9.91 23.05 -0.16
C GLN A 20 -9.11 21.96 -0.89
N THR A 21 -7.80 21.96 -0.76
CA THR A 21 -7.05 20.73 -0.82
C THR A 21 -7.57 19.90 0.34
N GLN A 22 -8.58 19.08 0.10
CA GLN A 22 -8.84 17.93 0.96
C GLN A 22 -7.57 17.08 0.88
N THR A 23 -6.67 17.30 1.79
CA THR A 23 -5.71 16.29 2.16
C THR A 23 -6.57 15.14 2.67
N LEU A 24 -6.77 14.13 1.83
CA LEU A 24 -7.28 12.84 2.29
C LEU A 24 -6.31 12.44 3.41
N SER A 25 -6.76 12.55 4.66
CA SER A 25 -5.97 12.13 5.81
C SER A 25 -5.65 10.65 5.62
N GLU A 26 -4.42 10.26 5.94
CA GLU A 26 -4.07 8.84 5.99
C GLU A 26 -5.10 8.10 6.85
N PRO A 27 -5.49 6.88 6.45
CA PRO A 27 -6.39 6.07 7.27
C PRO A 27 -5.81 5.88 8.67
N ASN A 28 -6.61 6.12 9.72
CA ASN A 28 -6.18 5.88 11.08
C ASN A 28 -6.34 4.38 11.42
N PRO A 29 -5.25 3.63 11.63
CA PRO A 29 -5.31 2.19 11.92
C PRO A 29 -6.04 1.87 13.24
N GLU A 30 -6.10 2.81 14.19
CA GLU A 30 -6.83 2.63 15.45
C GLU A 30 -8.35 2.48 15.24
N THR A 31 -8.89 3.04 14.17
CA THR A 31 -10.33 3.00 13.87
C THR A 31 -10.72 1.84 12.94
N VAL A 32 -9.74 1.14 12.38
CA VAL A 32 -9.99 0.02 11.47
C VAL A 32 -10.34 -1.23 12.26
N GLY A 33 -11.58 -1.73 12.13
CA GLY A 33 -12.06 -2.92 12.81
C GLY A 33 -11.92 -2.82 14.34
N ALA A 34 -12.25 -1.66 14.92
CA ALA A 34 -12.13 -1.39 16.35
C ALA A 34 -13.28 -2.04 17.13
N ASP A 35 -13.23 -3.35 17.28
CA ASP A 35 -14.19 -4.12 18.10
C ASP A 35 -13.72 -4.30 19.54
N SER A 36 -12.46 -3.97 19.84
CA SER A 36 -11.84 -4.08 21.17
C SER A 36 -11.21 -2.76 21.59
N ALA A 37 -11.34 -2.43 22.88
CA ALA A 37 -10.63 -1.31 23.50
C ALA A 37 -9.14 -1.62 23.76
N MET A 38 -8.73 -2.88 23.59
CA MET A 38 -7.37 -3.35 23.82
C MET A 38 -6.71 -3.61 22.47
N MET A 39 -5.67 -2.85 22.15
CA MET A 39 -4.89 -2.96 20.92
C MET A 39 -3.41 -2.74 21.23
N SER A 40 -2.54 -3.50 20.56
CA SER A 40 -1.09 -3.30 20.54
C SER A 40 -0.65 -3.07 19.10
N LEU A 41 -0.83 -1.83 18.62
CA LEU A 41 -0.50 -1.48 17.24
C LEU A 41 1.01 -1.30 17.08
N ARG A 42 1.55 -1.94 16.04
CA ARG A 42 2.96 -1.81 15.64
C ARG A 42 3.08 -1.64 14.14
N GLU A 43 3.88 -0.68 13.71
CA GLU A 43 4.30 -0.58 12.31
C GLU A 43 5.50 -1.50 12.09
N VAL A 44 5.41 -2.40 11.11
CA VAL A 44 6.44 -3.38 10.78
C VAL A 44 6.88 -3.22 9.34
N SER A 45 8.20 -3.36 9.09
CA SER A 45 8.74 -3.42 7.73
C SER A 45 8.44 -4.78 7.12
N VAL A 46 7.84 -4.79 5.93
CA VAL A 46 7.60 -6.01 5.15
C VAL A 46 8.70 -6.23 4.13
N ASP A 47 9.02 -5.19 3.34
CA ASP A 47 10.12 -5.23 2.38
C ASP A 47 10.61 -3.80 2.07
N LYS A 48 11.92 -3.60 2.05
CA LYS A 48 12.58 -2.34 1.70
C LYS A 48 13.04 -2.28 0.24
N PHE A 49 12.75 -3.31 -0.55
CA PHE A 49 13.16 -3.45 -1.96
C PHE A 49 14.68 -3.40 -2.19
N GLU A 50 15.47 -3.92 -1.25
CA GLU A 50 16.93 -3.90 -1.33
C GLU A 50 17.54 -5.14 -2.02
N ARG A 51 16.74 -6.18 -2.30
CA ARG A 51 17.22 -7.46 -2.84
C ARG A 51 16.82 -7.64 -4.29
N GLU A 52 17.79 -7.77 -5.16
CA GLU A 52 17.55 -8.12 -6.56
C GLU A 52 16.89 -9.51 -6.68
N GLY A 53 15.89 -9.63 -7.56
CA GLY A 53 15.16 -10.87 -7.79
C GLY A 53 14.08 -11.22 -6.75
N SER A 54 13.90 -10.41 -5.71
CA SER A 54 12.81 -10.61 -4.74
C SER A 54 11.43 -10.34 -5.34
N TRP A 55 11.38 -9.55 -6.40
CA TRP A 55 10.15 -9.15 -7.08
C TRP A 55 10.19 -9.50 -8.55
N ASN A 56 9.09 -10.07 -9.04
CA ASN A 56 8.90 -10.45 -10.42
C ASN A 56 7.79 -9.62 -11.04
N VAL A 57 7.98 -9.22 -12.29
CA VAL A 57 6.98 -8.43 -13.00
C VAL A 57 6.40 -9.23 -14.16
N HIS A 58 5.09 -9.10 -14.36
CA HIS A 58 4.36 -9.81 -15.41
C HIS A 58 3.30 -8.93 -16.05
N MET A 59 3.20 -9.02 -17.37
CA MET A 59 2.11 -8.44 -18.15
C MET A 59 1.79 -9.37 -19.33
N SER A 60 0.59 -9.25 -19.90
CA SER A 60 0.25 -9.98 -21.11
C SER A 60 1.21 -9.60 -22.25
N PRO A 61 1.84 -10.56 -22.92
CA PRO A 61 2.77 -10.29 -24.03
C PRO A 61 2.13 -9.57 -25.22
N ASP A 62 0.80 -9.63 -25.36
CA ASP A 62 0.07 -8.90 -26.40
C ASP A 62 -0.05 -7.39 -26.10
N ASN A 63 0.14 -7.00 -24.84
CA ASN A 63 -0.07 -5.63 -24.39
C ASN A 63 1.23 -4.82 -24.31
N GLY A 64 2.38 -5.48 -24.11
CA GLY A 64 3.65 -4.80 -24.00
C GLY A 64 4.77 -5.66 -23.46
N VAL A 65 5.86 -5.00 -23.13
CA VAL A 65 7.03 -5.58 -22.45
C VAL A 65 7.20 -4.90 -21.10
N ILE A 66 7.51 -5.69 -20.09
CA ILE A 66 7.76 -5.21 -18.73
C ILE A 66 9.10 -5.70 -18.21
N ALA A 67 9.79 -4.84 -17.47
CA ALA A 67 11.05 -5.17 -16.79
C ALA A 67 11.12 -4.46 -15.44
N ALA A 68 11.79 -5.08 -14.49
CA ALA A 68 12.08 -4.50 -13.20
C ALA A 68 13.58 -4.59 -12.87
N ARG A 69 14.08 -3.62 -12.11
CA ARG A 69 15.43 -3.61 -11.55
C ARG A 69 15.53 -2.64 -10.39
N LEU A 70 16.56 -2.78 -9.58
CA LEU A 70 16.85 -1.88 -8.48
C LEU A 70 17.60 -0.62 -8.98
N PHE A 71 17.30 0.50 -8.35
CA PHE A 71 17.96 1.78 -8.56
C PHE A 71 18.36 2.36 -7.22
N LYS A 72 19.48 3.06 -7.18
CA LYS A 72 19.83 3.88 -6.02
C LYS A 72 18.85 5.05 -5.91
N GLY A 73 18.26 5.21 -4.75
CA GLY A 73 17.30 6.27 -4.46
C GLY A 73 16.58 5.99 -3.15
N ASN A 74 15.93 7.03 -2.64
CA ASN A 74 15.13 6.97 -1.41
C ASN A 74 14.11 8.11 -1.45
N PRO A 75 12.83 7.89 -1.08
CA PRO A 75 11.87 8.96 -0.88
C PRO A 75 12.34 9.93 0.21
N ALA A 76 12.42 11.24 -0.12
CA ALA A 76 12.96 12.23 0.81
C ALA A 76 12.14 12.42 2.09
N MET A 77 10.85 12.03 2.06
CA MET A 77 9.92 12.17 3.19
C MET A 77 9.72 10.85 3.96
N LYS A 78 10.49 9.80 3.61
CA LYS A 78 10.45 8.53 4.32
C LYS A 78 11.11 8.68 5.69
N GLU A 79 10.38 8.28 6.73
CA GLU A 79 10.90 8.22 8.09
C GLU A 79 11.36 6.80 8.40
N PRO A 80 12.53 6.62 9.04
CA PRO A 80 12.98 5.30 9.46
C PRO A 80 12.05 4.74 10.53
N LEU A 81 11.91 3.42 10.57
CA LEU A 81 11.26 2.77 11.70
C LEU A 81 12.17 2.86 12.94
N PRO A 82 11.62 2.86 14.16
CA PRO A 82 12.42 2.89 15.39
C PRO A 82 13.48 1.80 15.48
N GLU A 83 13.21 0.64 14.88
CA GLU A 83 14.13 -0.50 14.81
C GLU A 83 15.29 -0.29 13.84
N ASP A 84 15.15 0.65 12.92
CA ASP A 84 16.12 0.96 11.86
C ASP A 84 16.91 2.24 12.12
N GLU A 85 16.63 2.96 13.22
CA GLU A 85 17.38 4.15 13.58
C GLU A 85 18.88 3.85 13.68
N GLY A 86 19.67 4.62 12.94
CA GLY A 86 21.12 4.46 12.86
C GLY A 86 21.61 3.38 11.88
N LYS A 87 20.72 2.77 11.07
CA LYS A 87 21.06 1.76 10.05
C LYS A 87 20.84 2.28 8.63
N GLU A 88 21.26 3.48 8.33
CA GLU A 88 21.02 4.15 7.04
C GLU A 88 21.55 3.38 5.82
N ASP A 89 22.62 2.58 5.98
CA ASP A 89 23.22 1.81 4.88
C ASP A 89 22.35 0.65 4.36
N LEU A 90 21.29 0.27 5.07
CA LEU A 90 20.43 -0.86 4.72
C LEU A 90 19.22 -0.50 3.88
N ASP A 91 19.06 0.77 3.50
CA ASP A 91 17.88 1.30 2.84
C ASP A 91 18.26 2.37 1.82
N THR A 92 18.82 1.92 0.69
CA THR A 92 19.46 2.78 -0.31
C THR A 92 18.94 2.60 -1.72
N GLN A 93 18.06 1.61 -1.93
CA GLN A 93 17.58 1.24 -3.25
C GLN A 93 16.03 1.30 -3.32
N VAL A 94 15.54 1.40 -4.53
CA VAL A 94 14.12 1.38 -4.86
C VAL A 94 13.88 0.41 -6.01
N LEU A 95 12.74 -0.26 -6.03
CA LEU A 95 12.32 -1.09 -7.14
C LEU A 95 11.77 -0.20 -8.26
N GLY A 96 12.44 -0.18 -9.40
CA GLY A 96 11.94 0.48 -10.61
C GLY A 96 11.34 -0.53 -11.58
N VAL A 97 10.13 -0.24 -12.05
CA VAL A 97 9.39 -1.02 -13.05
C VAL A 97 9.23 -0.18 -14.30
N ARG A 98 9.61 -0.74 -15.45
CA ARG A 98 9.39 -0.13 -16.77
C ARG A 98 8.42 -0.97 -17.58
N VAL A 99 7.41 -0.32 -18.11
CA VAL A 99 6.42 -0.91 -19.01
C VAL A 99 6.47 -0.21 -20.37
N ASP A 100 6.66 -0.95 -21.43
CA ASP A 100 6.59 -0.45 -22.82
C ASP A 100 5.32 -1.00 -23.47
N PHE A 101 4.30 -0.16 -23.62
CA PHE A 101 3.00 -0.56 -24.19
C PHE A 101 3.07 -0.67 -25.71
N PHE A 102 2.58 -1.78 -26.27
CA PHE A 102 2.49 -1.96 -27.73
C PHE A 102 1.28 -1.24 -28.31
N ARG A 103 0.20 -1.14 -27.54
CA ARG A 103 -1.04 -0.50 -27.96
C ARG A 103 -1.76 0.14 -26.79
N ARG A 104 -2.56 1.17 -27.10
CA ARG A 104 -3.53 1.71 -26.16
C ARG A 104 -4.65 0.70 -25.93
N GLY A 105 -5.17 0.66 -24.72
CA GLY A 105 -6.30 -0.21 -24.39
C GLY A 105 -6.37 -0.52 -22.91
N ILE A 106 -7.23 -1.46 -22.57
CA ILE A 106 -7.33 -2.00 -21.22
C ILE A 106 -6.11 -2.90 -21.00
N ASN A 107 -5.14 -2.40 -20.30
CA ASN A 107 -3.90 -3.08 -19.97
C ASN A 107 -3.80 -3.18 -18.44
N SER A 108 -3.19 -4.26 -17.97
CA SER A 108 -2.80 -4.40 -16.56
C SER A 108 -1.45 -5.11 -16.49
N PHE A 109 -0.74 -4.88 -15.40
CA PHE A 109 0.49 -5.60 -15.08
C PHE A 109 0.58 -5.88 -13.58
N ASN A 110 1.30 -6.93 -13.25
CA ASN A 110 1.51 -7.39 -11.88
C ASN A 110 2.97 -7.25 -11.48
N ILE A 111 3.18 -6.90 -10.22
CA ILE A 111 4.47 -6.86 -9.53
C ILE A 111 4.33 -7.83 -8.36
N MET A 112 4.86 -9.03 -8.52
CA MET A 112 4.63 -10.13 -7.58
C MET A 112 5.87 -10.38 -6.74
N ALA A 113 5.69 -10.56 -5.46
CA ALA A 113 6.75 -11.05 -4.59
C ALA A 113 7.18 -12.45 -5.03
N GLY A 114 8.47 -12.76 -4.97
CA GLY A 114 9.02 -14.08 -5.31
C GLY A 114 8.47 -15.21 -4.42
N ARG A 115 7.96 -14.85 -3.24
CA ARG A 115 7.23 -15.73 -2.31
C ARG A 115 6.20 -14.90 -1.54
N PRO A 116 5.06 -15.50 -1.12
CA PRO A 116 4.13 -14.83 -0.22
C PRO A 116 4.82 -14.34 1.05
N MET A 117 4.59 -13.08 1.42
CA MET A 117 5.18 -12.46 2.60
C MET A 117 4.16 -12.46 3.73
N PRO A 118 4.32 -13.32 4.76
CA PRO A 118 3.43 -13.36 5.90
C PRO A 118 3.64 -12.11 6.77
N VAL A 119 2.56 -11.60 7.33
CA VAL A 119 2.57 -10.55 8.35
C VAL A 119 1.89 -11.10 9.60
N GLU A 120 2.53 -10.94 10.75
CA GLU A 120 2.02 -11.40 12.03
C GLU A 120 0.95 -10.46 12.59
N GLY A 121 0.07 -11.00 13.42
CA GLY A 121 -1.03 -10.26 14.05
C GLY A 121 -2.19 -9.98 13.11
N THR A 122 -3.02 -9.03 13.50
CA THR A 122 -4.16 -8.56 12.71
C THR A 122 -3.78 -7.28 11.97
N VAL A 123 -3.50 -7.40 10.68
CA VAL A 123 -3.11 -6.26 9.83
C VAL A 123 -4.29 -5.30 9.69
N LYS A 124 -4.05 -4.02 9.96
CA LYS A 124 -5.03 -2.91 9.84
C LYS A 124 -4.81 -2.12 8.56
N THR A 125 -3.55 -1.81 8.26
CA THR A 125 -3.19 -1.06 7.05
C THR A 125 -1.91 -1.60 6.45
N VAL A 126 -1.79 -1.46 5.13
CA VAL A 126 -0.54 -1.71 4.39
C VAL A 126 -0.20 -0.46 3.61
N SER A 127 1.00 0.05 3.77
CA SER A 127 1.46 1.27 3.13
C SER A 127 2.76 1.04 2.35
N MET A 128 2.98 1.88 1.32
CA MET A 128 4.16 1.83 0.49
C MET A 128 4.42 3.20 -0.15
N TRP A 129 5.68 3.59 -0.29
CA TRP A 129 6.06 4.75 -1.05
C TRP A 129 6.07 4.44 -2.55
N VAL A 130 5.40 5.28 -3.32
CA VAL A 130 5.23 5.09 -4.77
C VAL A 130 5.55 6.39 -5.51
N CYS A 131 6.28 6.28 -6.62
CA CYS A 131 6.47 7.38 -7.57
C CYS A 131 5.72 7.05 -8.86
N GLY A 132 4.50 7.62 -9.01
CA GLY A 132 3.52 7.27 -10.06
C GLY A 132 3.73 7.97 -11.40
N ARG A 133 4.64 8.98 -11.49
CA ARG A 133 4.94 9.72 -12.73
C ARG A 133 3.74 10.40 -13.38
N ASN A 134 2.73 10.78 -12.58
CA ASN A 134 1.53 11.50 -13.01
C ASN A 134 0.72 10.79 -14.11
N GLN A 135 0.62 9.46 -14.02
CA GLN A 135 -0.27 8.68 -14.87
C GLN A 135 -1.39 8.08 -14.02
N SER A 136 -2.65 8.38 -14.38
CA SER A 136 -3.83 7.96 -13.61
C SER A 136 -4.13 6.46 -13.81
N HIS A 137 -3.18 5.61 -13.39
CA HIS A 137 -3.37 4.18 -13.27
C HIS A 137 -3.83 3.86 -11.86
N ASP A 138 -4.60 2.80 -11.68
CA ASP A 138 -5.10 2.37 -10.38
C ASP A 138 -4.26 1.21 -9.85
N MET A 139 -3.82 1.33 -8.60
CA MET A 139 -2.98 0.34 -7.95
C MET A 139 -3.75 -0.43 -6.88
N TYR A 140 -3.58 -1.74 -6.90
CA TYR A 140 -4.20 -2.69 -5.97
C TYR A 140 -3.13 -3.51 -5.27
N LEU A 141 -3.30 -3.73 -3.99
CA LEU A 141 -2.56 -4.69 -3.18
C LEU A 141 -3.19 -6.08 -3.36
N LEU A 142 -2.37 -7.07 -3.67
CA LEU A 142 -2.77 -8.47 -3.77
C LEU A 142 -2.41 -9.19 -2.49
N ILE A 143 -3.39 -9.77 -1.83
CA ILE A 143 -3.21 -10.45 -0.55
C ILE A 143 -3.83 -11.85 -0.57
N GLN A 144 -3.41 -12.67 0.37
CA GLN A 144 -4.00 -13.95 0.67
C GLN A 144 -4.38 -14.01 2.15
N ASP A 145 -5.60 -14.45 2.43
CA ASP A 145 -6.12 -14.61 3.78
C ASP A 145 -5.67 -15.95 4.43
N TYR A 146 -6.12 -16.17 5.66
CA TYR A 146 -5.84 -17.37 6.44
C TYR A 146 -6.25 -18.67 5.72
N PHE A 147 -7.39 -18.66 5.03
CA PHE A 147 -7.90 -19.82 4.29
C PHE A 147 -7.31 -19.97 2.88
N GLY A 148 -6.35 -19.11 2.50
CA GLY A 148 -5.72 -19.14 1.18
C GLY A 148 -6.54 -18.48 0.09
N ARG A 149 -7.59 -17.71 0.43
CA ARG A 149 -8.38 -16.94 -0.54
C ARG A 149 -7.63 -15.66 -0.90
N ASN A 150 -7.61 -15.33 -2.18
CA ASN A 150 -6.92 -14.13 -2.68
C ASN A 150 -7.90 -12.96 -2.77
N TYR A 151 -7.42 -11.78 -2.38
CA TYR A 151 -8.15 -10.52 -2.45
C TYR A 151 -7.31 -9.44 -3.11
N GLU A 152 -8.01 -8.47 -3.68
CA GLU A 152 -7.44 -7.27 -4.27
C GLU A 152 -7.97 -6.06 -3.49
N VAL A 153 -7.08 -5.31 -2.87
CA VAL A 153 -7.43 -4.14 -2.06
C VAL A 153 -6.91 -2.89 -2.75
N TYR A 154 -7.79 -1.94 -3.00
CA TYR A 154 -7.41 -0.68 -3.64
C TYR A 154 -6.44 0.12 -2.77
N MET A 155 -5.30 0.51 -3.35
CA MET A 155 -4.30 1.35 -2.68
C MET A 155 -4.39 2.82 -3.09
N GLY A 156 -4.74 3.10 -4.33
CA GLY A 156 -4.84 4.47 -4.82
C GLY A 156 -4.57 4.62 -6.30
N ASN A 157 -4.78 5.87 -6.78
CA ASN A 157 -4.49 6.26 -8.15
C ASN A 157 -3.09 6.90 -8.24
N LEU A 158 -2.35 6.59 -9.32
CA LEU A 158 -0.97 6.99 -9.54
C LEU A 158 -0.81 8.35 -10.25
N GLY A 159 -1.91 9.11 -10.41
CA GLY A 159 -1.97 10.42 -11.07
C GLY A 159 -1.35 11.56 -10.24
N PHE A 160 -0.16 11.36 -9.71
CA PHE A 160 0.60 12.36 -8.96
C PHE A 160 2.07 12.40 -9.39
N SER A 161 2.72 13.54 -9.15
CA SER A 161 4.15 13.71 -9.40
C SER A 161 4.95 13.51 -8.12
N GLY A 162 6.14 12.92 -8.27
CA GLY A 162 7.04 12.64 -7.15
C GLY A 162 6.63 11.43 -6.34
N TRP A 163 7.19 11.31 -5.13
CA TRP A 163 6.92 10.24 -4.20
C TRP A 163 5.68 10.56 -3.35
N LYS A 164 4.84 9.56 -3.16
CA LYS A 164 3.69 9.61 -2.27
C LYS A 164 3.52 8.28 -1.56
N LYS A 165 3.21 8.32 -0.28
CA LYS A 165 2.82 7.14 0.49
C LYS A 165 1.38 6.79 0.11
N LEU A 166 1.15 5.58 -0.37
CA LEU A 166 -0.17 5.01 -0.61
C LEU A 166 -0.48 4.01 0.49
N THR A 167 -1.72 4.00 0.97
CA THR A 167 -2.13 3.16 2.09
C THR A 167 -3.42 2.43 1.75
N ALA A 168 -3.38 1.10 1.82
CA ALA A 168 -4.54 0.24 1.73
C ALA A 168 -5.06 -0.09 3.12
N VAL A 169 -6.37 -0.02 3.31
CA VAL A 169 -7.05 -0.42 4.55
C VAL A 169 -7.47 -1.87 4.45
N ILE A 170 -7.09 -2.67 5.42
CA ILE A 170 -7.44 -4.08 5.52
C ILE A 170 -8.54 -4.22 6.57
N MET A 171 -9.78 -4.40 6.11
CA MET A 171 -10.91 -4.62 7.03
C MET A 171 -10.87 -6.07 7.53
N PRO A 172 -10.65 -6.29 8.84
CA PRO A 172 -10.70 -7.62 9.41
C PRO A 172 -12.11 -8.22 9.26
N SER A 173 -12.17 -9.54 9.17
CA SER A 173 -13.45 -10.25 9.19
C SER A 173 -14.15 -10.05 10.54
N PRO A 174 -15.43 -9.66 10.56
CA PRO A 174 -16.16 -9.45 11.80
C PRO A 174 -16.61 -10.78 12.46
N ASP A 175 -16.71 -11.84 11.70
CA ASP A 175 -17.27 -13.13 12.12
C ASP A 175 -16.30 -14.33 11.96
N GLY A 176 -15.08 -14.06 11.45
CA GLY A 176 -14.09 -15.10 11.18
C GLY A 176 -14.39 -16.00 9.96
N GLU A 177 -15.49 -15.75 9.24
CA GLU A 177 -15.91 -16.56 8.09
C GLU A 177 -15.96 -15.75 6.79
N HIS A 178 -16.46 -14.52 6.88
CA HIS A 178 -16.66 -13.64 5.72
C HIS A 178 -15.60 -12.54 5.66
N GLY A 179 -15.29 -12.07 4.44
CA GLY A 179 -14.28 -11.04 4.22
C GLY A 179 -12.86 -11.57 4.36
N ILE A 180 -11.92 -10.71 4.80
CA ILE A 180 -10.50 -11.03 4.93
C ILE A 180 -10.25 -11.63 6.32
N VAL A 181 -10.22 -12.95 6.40
CA VAL A 181 -9.96 -13.68 7.65
C VAL A 181 -8.46 -13.75 7.88
N GLN A 182 -7.98 -13.21 8.99
CA GLN A 182 -6.56 -13.11 9.27
C GLN A 182 -6.07 -14.11 10.34
N SER A 183 -6.98 -14.62 11.17
CA SER A 183 -6.67 -15.59 12.23
C SER A 183 -7.78 -16.59 12.35
N SER A 184 -7.49 -17.70 13.01
CA SER A 184 -8.51 -18.70 13.39
C SER A 184 -8.19 -19.24 14.76
N ALA A 185 -9.18 -19.18 15.65
CA ALA A 185 -9.08 -19.73 16.98
C ALA A 185 -8.85 -21.24 17.00
N TYR A 186 -9.23 -21.95 15.91
CA TYR A 186 -9.18 -23.42 15.84
C TYR A 186 -7.87 -23.99 15.30
N TYR A 187 -7.03 -23.21 14.62
CA TYR A 187 -5.90 -23.77 13.86
C TYR A 187 -4.51 -23.25 14.27
N GLY A 188 -4.43 -22.53 15.39
CA GLY A 188 -3.16 -22.11 16.00
C GLY A 188 -2.46 -20.94 15.29
N ASP A 189 -1.21 -20.68 15.64
CA ASP A 189 -0.45 -19.44 15.45
C ASP A 189 0.15 -19.21 14.06
N LYS A 190 -0.47 -19.67 13.01
CA LYS A 190 0.04 -19.41 11.67
C LYS A 190 -0.36 -18.00 11.25
N PRO A 191 0.60 -17.19 10.73
CA PRO A 191 0.24 -15.90 10.13
C PRO A 191 -0.82 -16.08 9.06
N GLY A 192 -1.98 -15.48 9.28
CA GLY A 192 -3.12 -15.63 8.39
C GLY A 192 -3.13 -14.69 7.23
N PHE A 193 -2.39 -13.60 7.32
CA PHE A 193 -2.31 -12.58 6.28
C PHE A 193 -0.98 -12.67 5.54
N LYS A 194 -1.05 -12.69 4.21
CA LYS A 194 0.14 -12.72 3.35
C LYS A 194 -0.01 -11.71 2.23
N ILE A 195 1.03 -10.93 2.01
CA ILE A 195 1.15 -10.06 0.85
C ILE A 195 1.72 -10.87 -0.31
N LEU A 196 1.05 -10.83 -1.46
CA LEU A 196 1.44 -11.52 -2.68
C LEU A 196 2.14 -10.58 -3.67
N GLY A 197 1.73 -9.30 -3.68
CA GLY A 197 2.25 -8.30 -4.61
C GLY A 197 1.27 -7.19 -4.91
N PHE A 198 1.39 -6.64 -6.12
CA PHE A 198 0.59 -5.52 -6.59
C PHE A 198 0.10 -5.76 -8.00
N ARG A 199 -1.10 -5.24 -8.29
CA ARG A 199 -1.63 -5.11 -9.65
C ARG A 199 -1.82 -3.65 -9.97
N VAL A 200 -1.47 -3.28 -11.19
CA VAL A 200 -1.72 -1.94 -11.73
C VAL A 200 -2.64 -2.06 -12.93
N ASP A 201 -3.83 -1.46 -12.83
CA ASP A 201 -4.78 -1.32 -13.91
C ASP A 201 -4.53 0.00 -14.64
N CYS A 202 -4.15 -0.11 -15.90
CA CYS A 202 -3.73 1.04 -16.66
C CYS A 202 -4.90 1.82 -17.24
N ASN A 203 -4.89 3.13 -17.08
CA ASN A 203 -5.83 4.01 -17.76
C ASN A 203 -5.67 3.86 -19.28
N PRO A 204 -6.72 3.47 -20.03
CA PRO A 204 -6.62 3.17 -21.45
C PRO A 204 -6.14 4.33 -22.34
N ILE A 205 -6.37 5.57 -21.90
CA ILE A 205 -5.96 6.77 -22.64
C ILE A 205 -4.45 7.03 -22.44
N GLN A 206 -3.93 6.73 -21.26
CA GLN A 206 -2.55 7.01 -20.87
C GLN A 206 -1.61 5.81 -21.07
N ALA A 207 -2.15 4.59 -21.22
CA ALA A 207 -1.38 3.37 -21.49
C ALA A 207 -0.79 3.39 -22.90
N LYS A 208 0.28 4.16 -23.10
CA LYS A 208 0.99 4.32 -24.38
C LYS A 208 2.46 4.66 -24.17
N GLY A 209 3.32 4.15 -25.06
CA GLY A 209 4.77 4.37 -24.97
C GLY A 209 5.36 3.75 -23.72
N SER A 210 6.37 4.36 -23.14
CA SER A 210 7.04 3.86 -21.96
C SER A 210 6.48 4.50 -20.69
N TYR A 211 6.17 3.67 -19.69
CA TYR A 211 5.77 4.08 -18.36
C TYR A 211 6.79 3.59 -17.33
N TYR A 212 7.06 4.40 -16.33
CA TYR A 212 8.03 4.12 -15.26
C TYR A 212 7.36 4.30 -13.90
N LEU A 213 7.42 3.27 -13.07
CA LEU A 213 6.90 3.23 -11.71
C LEU A 213 8.06 2.90 -10.76
N TYR A 214 8.12 3.55 -9.61
CA TYR A 214 9.09 3.22 -8.57
C TYR A 214 8.38 2.96 -7.26
N LEU A 215 8.84 1.91 -6.55
CA LEU A 215 8.28 1.43 -5.30
C LEU A 215 9.38 1.38 -4.26
N ASP A 216 9.03 1.74 -3.02
CA ASP A 216 9.93 1.66 -1.88
C ASP A 216 9.15 1.48 -0.58
N ASP A 217 9.79 0.84 0.41
CA ASP A 217 9.39 0.82 1.80
C ASP A 217 7.95 0.32 2.03
N LEU A 218 7.75 -0.96 1.79
CA LEU A 218 6.50 -1.66 2.08
C LEU A 218 6.39 -1.94 3.57
N ARG A 219 5.37 -1.37 4.21
CA ARG A 219 5.09 -1.51 5.64
C ARG A 219 3.68 -2.00 5.90
N ALA A 220 3.47 -2.57 7.06
CA ALA A 220 2.15 -2.90 7.58
C ALA A 220 2.01 -2.37 9.00
N VAL A 221 0.82 -1.85 9.34
CA VAL A 221 0.44 -1.63 10.74
C VAL A 221 -0.42 -2.79 11.17
N THR A 222 0.04 -3.51 12.18
CA THR A 222 -0.58 -4.73 12.68
C THR A 222 -0.87 -4.60 14.17
N ASP A 223 -1.96 -5.24 14.60
CA ASP A 223 -2.34 -5.40 15.99
C ASP A 223 -1.77 -6.72 16.51
N LEU A 224 -0.90 -6.65 17.48
CA LEU A 224 -0.22 -7.80 18.09
C LEU A 224 -0.81 -8.18 19.45
N TYR A 225 -1.91 -7.52 19.88
CA TYR A 225 -2.46 -7.72 21.22
C TYR A 225 -2.72 -9.18 21.56
N ASP A 226 -3.37 -9.92 20.65
CA ASP A 226 -3.72 -11.33 20.88
C ASP A 226 -2.50 -12.26 20.91
N LEU A 227 -1.42 -11.88 20.20
CA LEU A 227 -0.17 -12.64 20.21
C LEU A 227 0.69 -12.35 21.46
N GLU A 228 0.71 -11.11 21.93
CA GLU A 228 1.52 -10.66 23.06
C GLU A 228 0.88 -11.02 24.42
N ASN A 229 -0.45 -11.14 24.47
CA ASN A 229 -1.20 -11.40 25.71
C ASN A 229 -1.84 -12.79 25.75
N ARG A 230 -1.35 -13.71 24.96
CA ARG A 230 -1.80 -15.09 25.00
C ARG A 230 -1.41 -15.74 26.32
N ASP A 231 -2.35 -16.44 26.94
CA ASP A 231 -2.07 -17.27 28.10
C ASP A 231 -1.31 -18.53 27.66
N GLU A 232 -0.10 -18.73 28.18
CA GLU A 232 0.73 -19.90 27.85
C GLU A 232 0.11 -21.20 28.38
N ASP A 233 -0.76 -21.11 29.41
CA ASP A 233 -1.47 -22.24 30.00
C ASP A 233 -2.83 -22.52 29.33
N ASP A 234 -3.21 -21.75 28.33
CA ASP A 234 -4.48 -21.95 27.65
C ASP A 234 -4.46 -23.21 26.77
N MET A 235 -5.50 -24.01 26.88
CA MET A 235 -5.64 -25.26 26.12
C MET A 235 -6.07 -24.94 24.68
N LEU A 236 -5.35 -25.51 23.70
CA LEU A 236 -5.80 -25.54 22.32
C LEU A 236 -6.88 -26.59 22.14
N ASP A 237 -8.12 -26.17 22.07
CA ASP A 237 -9.27 -27.03 21.86
C ASP A 237 -9.39 -27.41 20.38
N ASN A 238 -8.75 -28.49 19.97
CA ASN A 238 -8.91 -29.10 18.64
C ASN A 238 -10.00 -30.18 18.69
N TRP A 239 -11.25 -29.77 18.61
CA TRP A 239 -12.39 -30.70 18.49
C TRP A 239 -12.80 -30.98 17.06
#